data_4a1186ce6eee36c0798a4bfc54b43e00
#
_entry.id   4a1186ce6eee36c0798a4bfc54b43e00
#
_cell.length_a   1.000
_cell.length_b   1.000
_cell.length_c   1.000
_cell.angle_alpha   90.00
_cell.angle_beta   90.00
_cell.angle_gamma   90.00
#
_symmetry.space_group_name_H-M   'P 1'
#
loop_
_entity.id
_entity.type
_entity.pdbx_description
1 polymer ?
#
loop_
_entity_poly.entity_id
_entity_poly.type
_entity_poly.pdbx_seq_one_letter_code
_entity_poly.pdbx_strand_id
1 'polypeptide(L)'
;EKDLARISQKQDKIEVKAAKVRLAPFEMELVSNGKVNARRKAVLAFITNDVVRKVHVKNGERVKKGDPIVSVDELKAGQQLEAARLSWEKAKLELRGRLMNEGINSLEDTLDERVISKTRLENIKLQIGYTSAAKEYEKAVYDYSNITVYAPFDGVIADLEVKEYNQSSAYKEVCSVIDDATMEIVFNVLETEIAHLKAGMEVEITPYANDKVTLKGTVTEVNPKIDENGMVKVRATTDNPEAVLVDGMNVSILAKRQIADKLIVPKTA
;
A
#
# COMPACT_ATOMS: atom_id res chain seq x y z
N GLU A 1 -75.22 1.11 -67.05
CA GLU A 1 -74.83 2.11 -66.01
C GLU A 1 -73.96 1.47 -64.97
N LYS A 2 -72.78 1.95 -64.90
CA LYS A 2 -71.72 1.39 -64.05
C LYS A 2 -71.68 2.14 -62.72
N ASP A 3 -72.05 1.47 -61.61
CA ASP A 3 -71.82 2.00 -60.30
C ASP A 3 -70.35 1.85 -59.94
N LEU A 4 -69.65 2.98 -59.84
CA LEU A 4 -68.33 3.06 -59.33
C LEU A 4 -68.40 3.12 -57.79
N ALA A 5 -68.24 1.96 -57.19
CA ALA A 5 -68.03 1.85 -55.70
C ALA A 5 -66.80 2.69 -55.30
N ARG A 6 -67.03 3.79 -54.60
CA ARG A 6 -65.96 4.54 -53.88
C ARG A 6 -65.47 3.70 -52.74
N ILE A 7 -64.30 3.14 -52.91
CA ILE A 7 -63.54 2.52 -51.77
C ILE A 7 -63.02 3.69 -50.91
N SER A 8 -63.71 3.95 -49.82
CA SER A 8 -63.22 4.82 -48.76
C SER A 8 -62.09 4.08 -48.05
N GLN A 9 -60.86 4.43 -48.35
CA GLN A 9 -59.72 4.03 -47.54
C GLN A 9 -59.86 4.72 -46.20
N LYS A 10 -60.13 3.92 -45.16
CA LYS A 10 -60.08 4.32 -43.78
C LYS A 10 -58.58 4.54 -43.42
N GLN A 11 -58.20 5.82 -43.41
CA GLN A 11 -56.85 6.15 -42.87
C GLN A 11 -56.83 5.84 -41.35
N ASP A 12 -56.18 4.80 -41.01
CA ASP A 12 -55.87 4.53 -39.60
C ASP A 12 -55.01 5.67 -39.08
N LYS A 13 -55.55 6.46 -38.17
CA LYS A 13 -54.83 7.51 -37.48
C LYS A 13 -53.81 6.87 -36.54
N ILE A 14 -52.54 7.00 -36.87
CA ILE A 14 -51.45 6.60 -35.99
C ILE A 14 -51.37 7.65 -34.86
N GLU A 15 -51.61 7.24 -33.63
CA GLU A 15 -51.38 8.10 -32.47
C GLU A 15 -49.90 8.36 -32.33
N VAL A 16 -49.49 9.61 -32.45
CA VAL A 16 -48.11 10.05 -32.21
C VAL A 16 -48.07 10.91 -30.95
N LYS A 17 -47.11 10.64 -30.11
CA LYS A 17 -46.81 11.47 -28.93
C LYS A 17 -45.76 12.48 -29.32
N ALA A 18 -46.10 13.76 -29.26
CA ALA A 18 -45.15 14.84 -29.49
C ALA A 18 -44.56 15.32 -28.17
N ALA A 19 -43.27 15.44 -28.09
CA ALA A 19 -42.57 16.00 -26.94
C ALA A 19 -41.80 17.27 -27.37
N LYS A 20 -41.81 18.29 -26.49
CA LYS A 20 -41.02 19.51 -26.75
C LYS A 20 -39.56 19.24 -26.41
N VAL A 21 -38.70 19.51 -27.39
CA VAL A 21 -37.25 19.53 -27.18
C VAL A 21 -36.88 20.70 -26.25
N ARG A 22 -36.10 20.45 -25.25
CA ARG A 22 -35.60 21.48 -24.33
C ARG A 22 -34.08 21.52 -24.34
N LEU A 23 -33.53 22.72 -24.34
CA LEU A 23 -32.10 22.91 -24.07
C LEU A 23 -31.91 22.86 -22.57
N ALA A 24 -31.18 21.86 -22.09
CA ALA A 24 -30.92 21.71 -20.68
C ALA A 24 -29.54 21.03 -20.46
N PRO A 25 -28.91 21.19 -19.29
CA PRO A 25 -27.71 20.42 -18.95
C PRO A 25 -28.06 18.94 -18.97
N PHE A 26 -27.23 18.16 -19.65
CA PHE A 26 -27.33 16.71 -19.69
C PHE A 26 -26.31 16.12 -18.68
N GLU A 27 -26.79 15.29 -17.81
CA GLU A 27 -25.93 14.56 -16.89
C GLU A 27 -25.51 13.24 -17.55
N MET A 28 -24.22 13.15 -17.85
CA MET A 28 -23.64 11.92 -18.37
C MET A 28 -23.13 11.10 -17.17
N GLU A 29 -23.60 9.88 -17.07
CA GLU A 29 -23.22 8.91 -16.06
C GLU A 29 -22.26 7.89 -16.68
N LEU A 30 -21.11 7.72 -16.07
CA LEU A 30 -20.15 6.66 -16.39
C LEU A 30 -20.15 5.67 -15.21
N VAL A 31 -20.55 4.43 -15.50
CA VAL A 31 -20.58 3.34 -14.50
C VAL A 31 -19.46 2.37 -14.81
N SER A 32 -18.65 2.06 -13.81
CA SER A 32 -17.58 1.08 -13.91
C SER A 32 -17.52 0.21 -12.68
N ASN A 33 -16.89 -0.95 -12.81
CA ASN A 33 -16.59 -1.85 -11.71
C ASN A 33 -15.14 -1.62 -11.27
N GLY A 34 -14.92 -1.53 -9.96
CA GLY A 34 -13.62 -1.34 -9.39
C GLY A 34 -13.31 -2.31 -8.26
N LYS A 35 -12.06 -2.33 -7.89
CA LYS A 35 -11.54 -3.08 -6.74
C LYS A 35 -10.94 -2.12 -5.73
N VAL A 36 -11.30 -2.31 -4.48
CA VAL A 36 -10.74 -1.59 -3.34
C VAL A 36 -9.38 -2.14 -3.01
N ASN A 37 -8.40 -1.29 -2.87
CA ASN A 37 -7.09 -1.62 -2.35
C ASN A 37 -6.75 -0.67 -1.19
N ALA A 38 -6.07 -1.19 -0.19
CA ALA A 38 -5.53 -0.33 0.84
C ALA A 38 -4.43 0.58 0.24
N ARG A 39 -4.43 1.85 0.61
CA ARG A 39 -3.40 2.79 0.15
C ARG A 39 -2.01 2.40 0.64
N ARG A 40 -1.91 1.86 1.86
CA ARG A 40 -0.69 1.32 2.43
C ARG A 40 -0.98 -0.09 2.94
N LYS A 41 -0.18 -1.03 2.47
CA LYS A 41 -0.18 -2.42 2.91
C LYS A 41 1.26 -2.88 3.06
N ALA A 42 1.60 -3.44 4.21
CA ALA A 42 2.91 -4.04 4.45
C ALA A 42 2.73 -5.52 4.72
N VAL A 43 3.40 -6.34 3.94
CA VAL A 43 3.54 -7.77 4.21
C VAL A 43 4.80 -7.94 5.05
N LEU A 44 4.65 -8.45 6.27
CA LEU A 44 5.73 -8.61 7.23
C LEU A 44 6.27 -10.03 7.17
N ALA A 45 7.59 -10.16 7.31
CA ALA A 45 8.29 -11.43 7.33
C ALA A 45 9.29 -11.46 8.49
N PHE A 46 9.69 -12.66 8.91
CA PHE A 46 10.77 -12.82 9.87
C PHE A 46 12.12 -12.46 9.23
N ILE A 47 12.95 -11.75 9.97
CA ILE A 47 14.34 -11.45 9.60
C ILE A 47 15.28 -12.48 10.23
N THR A 48 14.95 -12.94 11.44
CA THR A 48 15.72 -13.95 12.18
C THR A 48 15.03 -15.31 12.11
N ASN A 49 15.85 -16.38 12.12
CA ASN A 49 15.35 -17.75 12.07
C ASN A 49 15.49 -18.40 13.45
N ASP A 50 14.37 -18.43 14.19
CA ASP A 50 14.29 -19.07 15.50
C ASP A 50 12.85 -19.52 15.81
N VAL A 51 12.63 -20.13 16.97
CA VAL A 51 11.30 -20.58 17.41
C VAL A 51 10.42 -19.37 17.75
N VAL A 52 9.20 -19.34 17.23
CA VAL A 52 8.19 -18.34 17.60
C VAL A 52 7.86 -18.48 19.07
N ARG A 53 8.17 -17.49 19.86
CA ARG A 53 7.96 -17.48 21.31
C ARG A 53 6.58 -17.00 21.68
N LYS A 54 6.13 -15.92 21.03
CA LYS A 54 4.84 -15.30 21.34
C LYS A 54 4.23 -14.60 20.13
N VAL A 55 2.92 -14.76 19.98
CA VAL A 55 2.08 -13.99 19.07
C VAL A 55 1.29 -13.00 19.91
N HIS A 56 1.48 -11.71 19.65
CA HIS A 56 0.93 -10.62 20.49
C HIS A 56 -0.43 -10.13 20.02
N VAL A 57 -0.81 -10.38 18.76
CA VAL A 57 -1.99 -9.84 18.09
C VAL A 57 -2.81 -10.94 17.41
N LYS A 58 -4.02 -10.60 16.98
CA LYS A 58 -4.92 -11.48 16.23
C LYS A 58 -5.34 -10.87 14.90
N ASN A 59 -5.82 -11.69 13.96
CA ASN A 59 -6.44 -11.21 12.73
C ASN A 59 -7.63 -10.30 13.05
N GLY A 60 -7.71 -9.15 12.36
CA GLY A 60 -8.72 -8.12 12.58
C GLY A 60 -8.40 -7.16 13.72
N GLU A 61 -7.33 -7.35 14.47
CA GLU A 61 -6.92 -6.46 15.55
C GLU A 61 -6.28 -5.19 15.00
N ARG A 62 -6.61 -4.05 15.62
CA ARG A 62 -6.05 -2.74 15.27
C ARG A 62 -4.77 -2.51 16.05
N VAL A 63 -3.71 -2.17 15.34
CA VAL A 63 -2.37 -1.90 15.90
C VAL A 63 -1.91 -0.50 15.58
N LYS A 64 -1.02 0.02 16.43
CA LYS A 64 -0.31 1.28 16.20
C LYS A 64 1.11 1.00 15.72
N LYS A 65 1.70 1.99 15.05
CA LYS A 65 3.11 1.95 14.68
C LYS A 65 3.98 1.64 15.89
N GLY A 66 4.81 0.59 15.78
CA GLY A 66 5.71 0.14 16.84
C GLY A 66 5.10 -0.89 17.80
N ASP A 67 3.84 -1.27 17.65
CA ASP A 67 3.26 -2.35 18.44
C ASP A 67 3.90 -3.69 18.05
N PRO A 68 4.23 -4.57 19.03
CA PRO A 68 4.79 -5.89 18.77
C PRO A 68 3.71 -6.80 18.17
N ILE A 69 4.05 -7.51 17.09
CA ILE A 69 3.16 -8.45 16.41
C ILE A 69 3.51 -9.89 16.78
N VAL A 70 4.74 -10.29 16.54
CA VAL A 70 5.25 -11.63 16.83
C VAL A 70 6.69 -11.53 17.32
N SER A 71 7.04 -12.29 18.34
CA SER A 71 8.42 -12.40 18.86
C SER A 71 8.93 -13.82 18.73
N VAL A 72 10.19 -13.97 18.28
CA VAL A 72 10.91 -15.24 18.33
C VAL A 72 11.73 -15.36 19.62
N ASP A 73 12.33 -16.52 19.87
CA ASP A 73 13.16 -16.76 21.04
C ASP A 73 14.42 -15.87 20.99
N GLU A 74 14.69 -15.14 22.07
CA GLU A 74 15.78 -14.17 22.15
C GLU A 74 17.11 -14.79 22.61
N LEU A 75 17.09 -16.02 23.16
CA LEU A 75 18.24 -16.59 23.84
C LEU A 75 19.48 -16.65 22.95
N LYS A 76 19.33 -17.19 21.75
CA LYS A 76 20.42 -17.34 20.79
C LYS A 76 20.95 -16.00 20.31
N ALA A 77 20.04 -15.10 19.91
CA ALA A 77 20.39 -13.76 19.43
C ALA A 77 21.04 -12.93 20.55
N GLY A 78 20.56 -13.04 21.80
CA GLY A 78 21.15 -12.39 22.96
C GLY A 78 22.57 -12.89 23.29
N GLN A 79 22.80 -14.21 23.23
CA GLN A 79 24.13 -14.77 23.37
C GLN A 79 25.11 -14.33 22.29
N GLN A 80 24.65 -14.28 21.03
CA GLN A 80 25.47 -13.79 19.92
C GLN A 80 25.81 -12.30 20.06
N LEU A 81 24.84 -11.48 20.48
CA LEU A 81 25.06 -10.05 20.73
C LEU A 81 26.13 -9.85 21.83
N GLU A 82 26.01 -10.57 22.92
CA GLU A 82 26.97 -10.43 24.03
C GLU A 82 28.37 -10.90 23.62
N ALA A 83 28.50 -12.02 22.90
CA ALA A 83 29.79 -12.49 22.40
C ALA A 83 30.42 -11.48 21.42
N ALA A 84 29.65 -10.93 20.51
CA ALA A 84 30.09 -9.91 19.54
C ALA A 84 30.49 -8.61 20.26
N ARG A 85 29.76 -8.20 21.30
CA ARG A 85 30.10 -7.05 22.15
C ARG A 85 31.46 -7.21 22.81
N LEU A 86 31.68 -8.35 23.46
CA LEU A 86 32.96 -8.65 24.13
C LEU A 86 34.13 -8.68 23.15
N SER A 87 33.93 -9.26 21.95
CA SER A 87 34.93 -9.28 20.88
C SER A 87 35.28 -7.87 20.42
N TRP A 88 34.27 -7.01 20.20
CA TRP A 88 34.50 -5.63 19.81
C TRP A 88 35.16 -4.79 20.90
N GLU A 89 34.79 -4.97 22.15
CA GLU A 89 35.46 -4.31 23.29
C GLU A 89 36.94 -4.70 23.42
N LYS A 90 37.25 -5.98 23.24
CA LYS A 90 38.64 -6.45 23.17
C LYS A 90 39.40 -5.77 22.04
N ALA A 91 38.83 -5.71 20.84
CA ALA A 91 39.46 -5.04 19.70
C ALA A 91 39.66 -3.53 19.92
N LYS A 92 38.73 -2.85 20.62
CA LYS A 92 38.91 -1.45 21.04
C LYS A 92 40.08 -1.25 21.98
N LEU A 93 40.24 -2.13 22.97
CA LEU A 93 41.34 -2.09 23.91
C LEU A 93 42.68 -2.34 23.19
N GLU A 94 42.73 -3.30 22.28
CA GLU A 94 43.92 -3.59 21.48
C GLU A 94 44.29 -2.43 20.56
N LEU A 95 43.29 -1.79 19.92
CA LEU A 95 43.51 -0.57 19.11
C LEU A 95 44.14 0.53 19.97
N ARG A 96 43.58 0.78 21.17
CA ARG A 96 44.12 1.77 22.10
C ARG A 96 45.56 1.48 22.47
N GLY A 97 45.88 0.21 22.81
CA GLY A 97 47.24 -0.19 23.11
C GLY A 97 48.22 -0.01 21.96
N ARG A 98 47.81 -0.32 20.72
CA ARG A 98 48.63 -0.08 19.52
C ARG A 98 48.87 1.41 19.26
N LEU A 99 47.83 2.25 19.40
CA LEU A 99 47.98 3.70 19.25
C LEU A 99 48.88 4.33 20.29
N MET A 100 48.79 3.87 21.55
CA MET A 100 49.72 4.31 22.63
C MET A 100 51.18 3.96 22.32
N ASN A 101 51.43 2.80 21.70
CA ASN A 101 52.80 2.42 21.28
C ASN A 101 53.33 3.28 20.12
N GLU A 102 52.42 3.90 19.34
CA GLU A 102 52.75 4.89 18.28
C GLU A 102 52.85 6.32 18.84
N GLY A 103 52.73 6.51 20.18
CA GLY A 103 52.75 7.81 20.85
C GLY A 103 51.45 8.59 20.81
N ILE A 104 50.32 7.95 20.40
CA ILE A 104 49.02 8.56 20.31
C ILE A 104 48.22 8.19 21.57
N ASN A 105 47.97 9.19 22.43
CA ASN A 105 47.34 8.93 23.74
C ASN A 105 45.81 9.10 23.75
N SER A 106 45.23 9.73 22.74
CA SER A 106 43.80 9.95 22.61
C SER A 106 43.28 9.41 21.29
N LEU A 107 42.05 8.86 21.31
CA LEU A 107 41.34 8.48 20.09
C LEU A 107 40.94 9.72 19.27
N GLU A 108 40.78 10.87 19.91
CA GLU A 108 40.49 12.15 19.22
C GLU A 108 41.69 12.60 18.36
N ASP A 109 42.92 12.29 18.78
CA ASP A 109 44.13 12.59 18.01
C ASP A 109 44.17 11.80 16.69
N THR A 110 43.44 10.70 16.56
CA THR A 110 43.36 9.92 15.31
C THR A 110 42.54 10.62 14.22
N LEU A 111 41.78 11.65 14.55
CA LEU A 111 41.06 12.49 13.59
C LEU A 111 42.00 13.52 12.90
N ASP A 112 43.18 13.80 13.47
CA ASP A 112 44.17 14.69 12.88
C ASP A 112 45.15 13.88 12.02
N GLU A 113 45.06 14.01 10.71
CA GLU A 113 45.95 13.35 9.73
C GLU A 113 47.42 13.73 9.88
N ARG A 114 47.77 14.82 10.63
CA ARG A 114 49.13 15.19 10.98
C ARG A 114 49.72 14.31 12.07
N VAL A 115 48.86 13.70 12.91
CA VAL A 115 49.28 12.81 14.00
C VAL A 115 49.41 11.39 13.48
N ILE A 116 48.41 10.90 12.72
CA ILE A 116 48.44 9.59 12.07
C ILE A 116 47.76 9.66 10.72
N SER A 117 48.40 9.16 9.69
CA SER A 117 47.75 9.10 8.36
C SER A 117 46.59 8.13 8.38
N LYS A 118 45.53 8.46 7.65
CA LYS A 118 44.31 7.62 7.50
C LYS A 118 44.67 6.20 7.07
N THR A 119 45.57 6.03 6.12
CA THR A 119 46.02 4.72 5.66
C THR A 119 46.73 3.92 6.76
N ARG A 120 47.54 4.55 7.61
CA ARG A 120 48.22 3.88 8.74
C ARG A 120 47.18 3.41 9.77
N LEU A 121 46.23 4.27 10.12
CA LEU A 121 45.17 3.94 11.06
C LEU A 121 44.32 2.76 10.57
N GLU A 122 43.89 2.77 9.30
CA GLU A 122 43.12 1.68 8.72
C GLU A 122 43.94 0.37 8.68
N ASN A 123 45.24 0.42 8.37
CA ASN A 123 46.09 -0.77 8.41
C ASN A 123 46.16 -1.35 9.83
N ILE A 124 46.30 -0.51 10.87
CA ILE A 124 46.29 -0.96 12.26
C ILE A 124 44.95 -1.63 12.59
N LYS A 125 43.84 -0.99 12.29
CA LYS A 125 42.50 -1.54 12.52
C LYS A 125 42.27 -2.88 11.82
N LEU A 126 42.76 -3.04 10.59
CA LEU A 126 42.69 -4.30 9.87
C LEU A 126 43.53 -5.39 10.50
N GLN A 127 44.78 -5.09 10.88
CA GLN A 127 45.71 -6.05 11.50
C GLN A 127 45.19 -6.65 12.80
N ILE A 128 44.53 -5.85 13.64
CA ILE A 128 43.98 -6.29 14.93
C ILE A 128 42.53 -6.81 14.83
N GLY A 129 41.95 -6.81 13.63
CA GLY A 129 40.57 -7.27 13.44
C GLY A 129 39.50 -6.31 14.00
N TYR A 130 39.84 -5.06 14.28
CA TYR A 130 38.88 -4.05 14.79
C TYR A 130 37.67 -3.88 13.89
N THR A 131 37.92 -3.74 12.58
CA THR A 131 36.84 -3.51 11.59
C THR A 131 35.89 -4.71 11.48
N SER A 132 36.42 -5.94 11.54
CA SER A 132 35.60 -7.15 11.53
C SER A 132 34.78 -7.31 12.81
N ALA A 133 35.38 -7.10 13.99
CA ALA A 133 34.69 -7.17 15.26
C ALA A 133 33.58 -6.10 15.37
N ALA A 134 33.84 -4.86 14.88
CA ALA A 134 32.84 -3.81 14.85
C ALA A 134 31.63 -4.17 13.97
N LYS A 135 31.88 -4.72 12.77
CA LYS A 135 30.81 -5.17 11.85
C LYS A 135 30.03 -6.36 12.38
N GLU A 136 30.70 -7.28 13.07
CA GLU A 136 30.04 -8.43 13.70
C GLU A 136 29.14 -7.97 14.86
N TYR A 137 29.59 -7.01 15.66
CA TYR A 137 28.76 -6.39 16.68
C TYR A 137 27.55 -5.66 16.10
N GLU A 138 27.76 -4.83 15.07
CA GLU A 138 26.68 -4.13 14.36
C GLU A 138 25.62 -5.11 13.81
N LYS A 139 26.08 -6.20 13.20
CA LYS A 139 25.20 -7.27 12.73
C LYS A 139 24.41 -7.93 13.87
N ALA A 140 25.08 -8.26 14.98
CA ALA A 140 24.44 -8.89 16.13
C ALA A 140 23.41 -7.97 16.80
N VAL A 141 23.67 -6.64 16.85
CA VAL A 141 22.69 -5.62 17.29
C VAL A 141 21.48 -5.61 16.37
N TYR A 142 21.71 -5.62 15.06
CA TYR A 142 20.62 -5.66 14.07
C TYR A 142 19.78 -6.94 14.21
N ASP A 143 20.42 -8.11 14.30
CA ASP A 143 19.73 -9.40 14.44
C ASP A 143 18.91 -9.42 15.75
N TYR A 144 19.47 -8.94 16.87
CA TYR A 144 18.77 -8.85 18.16
C TYR A 144 17.61 -7.85 18.12
N SER A 145 17.74 -6.72 17.44
CA SER A 145 16.64 -5.75 17.29
C SER A 145 15.47 -6.30 16.46
N ASN A 146 15.70 -7.32 15.63
CA ASN A 146 14.71 -7.93 14.74
C ASN A 146 14.17 -9.28 15.24
N ILE A 147 14.37 -9.64 16.51
CA ILE A 147 13.72 -10.81 17.15
C ILE A 147 12.21 -10.60 17.31
N THR A 148 11.75 -9.35 17.31
CA THR A 148 10.34 -8.99 17.34
C THR A 148 9.97 -8.25 16.07
N VAL A 149 8.91 -8.70 15.43
CA VAL A 149 8.30 -8.05 14.28
C VAL A 149 7.34 -7.00 14.79
N TYR A 150 7.51 -5.75 14.37
CA TYR A 150 6.70 -4.61 14.80
C TYR A 150 5.85 -4.07 13.65
N ALA A 151 4.71 -3.45 13.99
CA ALA A 151 3.86 -2.76 13.04
C ALA A 151 4.60 -1.52 12.47
N PRO A 152 4.72 -1.37 11.14
CA PRO A 152 5.43 -0.25 10.53
C PRO A 152 4.62 1.06 10.51
N PHE A 153 3.30 0.94 10.63
CA PHE A 153 2.32 2.05 10.69
C PHE A 153 1.04 1.58 11.37
N ASP A 154 0.15 2.50 11.67
CA ASP A 154 -1.17 2.23 12.25
C ASP A 154 -2.05 1.51 11.23
N GLY A 155 -2.72 0.43 11.64
CA GLY A 155 -3.53 -0.35 10.72
C GLY A 155 -4.22 -1.55 11.37
N VAL A 156 -4.73 -2.45 10.53
CA VAL A 156 -5.40 -3.68 10.93
C VAL A 156 -4.58 -4.89 10.47
N ILE A 157 -4.49 -5.90 11.33
CA ILE A 157 -3.78 -7.15 11.05
C ILE A 157 -4.64 -8.06 10.18
N ALA A 158 -4.06 -8.57 9.11
CA ALA A 158 -4.64 -9.57 8.24
C ALA A 158 -3.64 -10.70 7.92
N ASP A 159 -4.16 -11.86 7.52
CA ASP A 159 -3.37 -13.01 7.06
C ASP A 159 -2.33 -13.51 8.08
N LEU A 160 -2.61 -13.37 9.39
CA LEU A 160 -1.75 -13.88 10.45
C LEU A 160 -2.00 -15.39 10.63
N GLU A 161 -1.05 -16.20 10.16
CA GLU A 161 -1.11 -17.68 10.24
C GLU A 161 -0.06 -18.26 11.20
N VAL A 162 0.83 -17.42 11.72
CA VAL A 162 1.93 -17.81 12.60
C VAL A 162 1.41 -18.37 13.91
N LYS A 163 2.02 -19.48 14.37
CA LYS A 163 1.69 -20.15 15.64
C LYS A 163 2.92 -20.24 16.53
N GLU A 164 2.70 -20.07 17.84
CA GLU A 164 3.72 -20.24 18.85
C GLU A 164 4.32 -21.64 18.80
N TYR A 165 5.58 -21.74 19.19
CA TYR A 165 6.39 -22.96 19.24
C TYR A 165 6.78 -23.57 17.89
N ASN A 166 6.40 -22.95 16.78
CA ASN A 166 6.87 -23.34 15.45
C ASN A 166 8.15 -22.57 15.08
N GLN A 167 8.92 -23.12 14.16
CA GLN A 167 10.07 -22.41 13.57
C GLN A 167 9.60 -21.29 12.67
N SER A 168 10.22 -20.10 12.79
CA SER A 168 9.89 -18.95 11.94
C SER A 168 10.15 -19.23 10.46
N SER A 169 11.12 -20.08 10.13
CA SER A 169 11.41 -20.53 8.76
C SER A 169 10.31 -21.35 8.10
N ALA A 170 9.32 -21.84 8.87
CA ALA A 170 8.16 -22.50 8.31
C ALA A 170 7.18 -21.53 7.64
N TYR A 171 7.34 -20.22 7.87
CA TYR A 171 6.47 -19.17 7.38
C TYR A 171 7.21 -18.26 6.42
N LYS A 172 6.66 -18.08 5.22
CA LYS A 172 7.17 -17.09 4.26
C LYS A 172 6.86 -15.66 4.70
N GLU A 173 5.69 -15.48 5.29
CA GLU A 173 5.12 -14.20 5.71
C GLU A 173 4.57 -14.36 7.13
N VAL A 174 4.61 -13.29 7.92
CA VAL A 174 4.06 -13.25 9.29
C VAL A 174 2.59 -12.85 9.23
N CYS A 175 2.33 -11.71 8.65
CA CYS A 175 1.00 -11.12 8.47
C CYS A 175 1.07 -9.94 7.50
N SER A 176 -0.09 -9.41 7.15
CA SER A 176 -0.24 -8.12 6.49
C SER A 176 -0.71 -7.07 7.50
N VAL A 177 -0.13 -5.88 7.47
CA VAL A 177 -0.67 -4.68 8.14
C VAL A 177 -1.30 -3.81 7.08
N ILE A 178 -2.58 -3.48 7.23
CA ILE A 178 -3.41 -2.78 6.26
C ILE A 178 -3.84 -1.45 6.87
N ASP A 179 -3.49 -0.34 6.24
CA ASP A 179 -4.02 0.98 6.58
C ASP A 179 -5.41 1.12 5.95
N ASP A 180 -6.43 1.01 6.77
CA ASP A 180 -7.83 1.04 6.38
C ASP A 180 -8.47 2.44 6.45
N ALA A 181 -7.73 3.46 6.84
CA ALA A 181 -8.25 4.84 7.00
C ALA A 181 -8.58 5.49 5.65
N THR A 182 -7.74 5.25 4.63
CA THR A 182 -7.94 5.75 3.27
C THR A 182 -7.77 4.61 2.29
N MET A 183 -8.77 4.42 1.44
CA MET A 183 -8.76 3.35 0.44
C MET A 183 -8.53 3.90 -0.96
N GLU A 184 -7.81 3.14 -1.77
CA GLU A 184 -7.63 3.38 -3.20
C GLU A 184 -8.56 2.45 -3.99
N ILE A 185 -9.32 3.00 -4.89
CA ILE A 185 -10.19 2.25 -5.78
C ILE A 185 -9.56 2.25 -7.17
N VAL A 186 -9.29 1.05 -7.68
CA VAL A 186 -8.77 0.85 -9.04
C VAL A 186 -9.90 0.35 -9.92
N PHE A 187 -10.18 1.06 -11.00
CA PHE A 187 -11.20 0.70 -11.98
C PHE A 187 -10.73 0.98 -13.40
N ASN A 188 -11.39 0.38 -14.38
CA ASN A 188 -11.04 0.53 -15.77
C ASN A 188 -12.17 1.22 -16.52
N VAL A 189 -11.83 2.09 -17.44
CA VAL A 189 -12.76 2.79 -18.32
C VAL A 189 -12.38 2.60 -19.77
N LEU A 190 -13.33 2.70 -20.68
CA LEU A 190 -13.05 2.62 -22.12
C LEU A 190 -12.26 3.84 -22.61
N GLU A 191 -11.43 3.65 -23.62
CA GLU A 191 -10.70 4.74 -24.30
C GLU A 191 -11.62 5.88 -24.72
N THR A 192 -12.83 5.57 -25.20
CA THR A 192 -13.83 6.55 -25.62
C THR A 192 -14.37 7.40 -24.47
N GLU A 193 -14.25 6.93 -23.24
CA GLU A 193 -14.77 7.58 -22.02
C GLU A 193 -13.70 8.41 -21.30
N ILE A 194 -12.41 8.21 -21.62
CA ILE A 194 -11.29 8.88 -20.94
C ILE A 194 -11.38 10.41 -21.05
N ALA A 195 -11.91 10.95 -22.15
CA ALA A 195 -12.07 12.38 -22.34
C ALA A 195 -13.02 13.03 -21.30
N HIS A 196 -13.81 12.20 -20.63
CA HIS A 196 -14.80 12.63 -19.64
C HIS A 196 -14.30 12.52 -18.19
N LEU A 197 -13.13 11.88 -17.96
CA LEU A 197 -12.51 11.72 -16.66
C LEU A 197 -11.26 12.59 -16.52
N LYS A 198 -11.13 13.23 -15.36
CA LYS A 198 -9.95 14.02 -15.02
C LYS A 198 -9.59 13.81 -13.54
N ALA A 199 -8.31 13.91 -13.23
CA ALA A 199 -7.88 13.99 -11.83
C ALA A 199 -8.58 15.16 -11.12
N GLY A 200 -9.02 14.92 -9.89
CA GLY A 200 -9.81 15.86 -9.09
C GLY A 200 -11.34 15.72 -9.26
N MET A 201 -11.83 14.87 -10.15
CA MET A 201 -13.28 14.61 -10.25
C MET A 201 -13.79 13.79 -9.09
N GLU A 202 -14.97 14.15 -8.59
CA GLU A 202 -15.71 13.33 -7.62
C GLU A 202 -16.34 12.12 -8.30
N VAL A 203 -16.32 10.99 -7.59
CA VAL A 203 -16.98 9.75 -7.97
C VAL A 203 -17.75 9.19 -6.79
N GLU A 204 -18.87 8.56 -7.05
CA GLU A 204 -19.65 7.82 -6.07
C GLU A 204 -19.18 6.34 -6.08
N ILE A 205 -18.93 5.80 -4.90
CA ILE A 205 -18.39 4.45 -4.71
C ILE A 205 -19.39 3.66 -3.88
N THR A 206 -19.96 2.61 -4.46
CA THR A 206 -20.96 1.77 -3.80
C THR A 206 -20.43 0.33 -3.70
N PRO A 207 -20.19 -0.20 -2.49
CA PRO A 207 -19.77 -1.58 -2.30
C PRO A 207 -20.87 -2.58 -2.71
N TYR A 208 -20.50 -3.64 -3.44
CA TYR A 208 -21.48 -4.68 -3.77
C TYR A 208 -21.98 -5.47 -2.54
N ALA A 209 -21.18 -5.52 -1.49
CA ALA A 209 -21.57 -6.18 -0.23
C ALA A 209 -22.64 -5.39 0.54
N ASN A 210 -22.75 -4.06 0.29
CA ASN A 210 -23.74 -3.19 0.93
C ASN A 210 -24.10 -2.03 0.00
N ASP A 211 -25.11 -2.23 -0.84
CA ASP A 211 -25.60 -1.27 -1.83
C ASP A 211 -26.31 -0.03 -1.23
N LYS A 212 -26.58 -0.05 0.08
CA LYS A 212 -27.20 1.08 0.80
C LYS A 212 -26.22 2.16 1.19
N VAL A 213 -24.91 1.87 1.13
CA VAL A 213 -23.84 2.81 1.48
C VAL A 213 -23.17 3.29 0.22
N THR A 214 -23.15 4.59 0.02
CA THR A 214 -22.41 5.26 -1.05
C THR A 214 -21.39 6.20 -0.44
N LEU A 215 -20.13 6.01 -0.78
CA LEU A 215 -19.03 6.85 -0.35
C LEU A 215 -18.63 7.79 -1.50
N LYS A 216 -18.13 8.97 -1.13
CA LYS A 216 -17.56 9.91 -2.10
C LYS A 216 -16.07 9.67 -2.21
N GLY A 217 -15.60 9.54 -3.43
CA GLY A 217 -14.18 9.46 -3.74
C GLY A 217 -13.76 10.55 -4.72
N THR A 218 -12.46 10.72 -4.85
CA THR A 218 -11.86 11.67 -5.80
C THR A 218 -10.90 10.91 -6.71
N VAL A 219 -11.03 11.11 -8.02
CA VAL A 219 -10.08 10.58 -9.00
C VAL A 219 -8.71 11.21 -8.77
N THR A 220 -7.71 10.38 -8.49
CA THR A 220 -6.33 10.84 -8.24
C THR A 220 -5.44 10.67 -9.45
N GLU A 221 -5.68 9.61 -10.24
CA GLU A 221 -4.82 9.27 -11.37
C GLU A 221 -5.66 8.70 -12.52
N VAL A 222 -5.36 9.13 -13.73
CA VAL A 222 -5.80 8.49 -14.98
C VAL A 222 -4.54 8.02 -15.69
N ASN A 223 -4.35 6.70 -15.81
CA ASN A 223 -3.15 6.13 -16.43
C ASN A 223 -3.08 6.54 -17.92
N PRO A 224 -1.97 7.07 -18.41
CA PRO A 224 -1.81 7.46 -19.82
C PRO A 224 -1.64 6.28 -20.79
N LYS A 225 -1.70 5.03 -20.28
CA LYS A 225 -1.56 3.80 -21.08
C LYS A 225 -2.92 3.12 -21.27
N ILE A 226 -3.24 2.80 -22.51
CA ILE A 226 -4.36 1.94 -22.90
C ILE A 226 -3.85 0.48 -22.89
N ASP A 227 -4.62 -0.42 -22.29
CA ASP A 227 -4.31 -1.86 -22.29
C ASP A 227 -4.74 -2.55 -23.59
N GLU A 228 -4.45 -3.86 -23.71
CA GLU A 228 -4.76 -4.68 -24.89
C GLU A 228 -6.27 -4.81 -25.16
N ASN A 229 -7.11 -4.50 -24.17
CA ASN A 229 -8.57 -4.54 -24.27
C ASN A 229 -9.20 -3.16 -24.58
N GLY A 230 -8.38 -2.14 -24.86
CA GLY A 230 -8.85 -0.78 -25.09
C GLY A 230 -9.32 -0.07 -23.83
N MET A 231 -8.83 -0.50 -22.66
CA MET A 231 -9.20 0.09 -21.37
C MET A 231 -8.06 0.91 -20.77
N VAL A 232 -8.45 1.92 -20.03
CA VAL A 232 -7.56 2.80 -19.27
C VAL A 232 -7.81 2.59 -17.78
N LYS A 233 -6.74 2.35 -17.04
CA LYS A 233 -6.78 2.20 -15.60
C LYS A 233 -6.90 3.56 -14.92
N VAL A 234 -7.86 3.70 -14.03
CA VAL A 234 -8.12 4.91 -13.25
C VAL A 234 -8.03 4.57 -11.77
N ARG A 235 -7.50 5.51 -10.98
CA ARG A 235 -7.44 5.41 -9.53
C ARG A 235 -8.24 6.53 -8.90
N ALA A 236 -9.02 6.21 -7.91
CA ALA A 236 -9.69 7.16 -7.05
C ALA A 236 -9.37 6.85 -5.58
N THR A 237 -9.39 7.85 -4.73
CA THR A 237 -9.23 7.67 -3.28
C THR A 237 -10.48 8.09 -2.55
N THR A 238 -10.77 7.42 -1.45
CA THR A 238 -11.87 7.74 -0.54
C THR A 238 -11.44 7.52 0.91
N ASP A 239 -11.95 8.33 1.81
CA ASP A 239 -11.82 8.09 3.24
C ASP A 239 -12.78 6.98 3.66
N ASN A 240 -12.38 6.22 4.68
CA ASN A 240 -13.09 5.03 5.16
C ASN A 240 -13.30 5.08 6.69
N PRO A 241 -13.97 6.12 7.23
CA PRO A 241 -14.02 6.38 8.67
C PRO A 241 -14.72 5.26 9.46
N GLU A 242 -15.66 4.55 8.85
CA GLU A 242 -16.43 3.47 9.47
C GLU A 242 -15.89 2.06 9.10
N ALA A 243 -14.73 1.98 8.44
CA ALA A 243 -14.14 0.74 7.94
C ALA A 243 -15.12 -0.12 7.09
N VAL A 244 -15.99 0.55 6.32
CA VAL A 244 -16.98 -0.08 5.44
C VAL A 244 -16.31 -0.79 4.27
N LEU A 245 -15.24 -0.19 3.74
CA LEU A 245 -14.45 -0.76 2.67
C LEU A 245 -13.33 -1.63 3.23
N VAL A 246 -13.19 -2.81 2.68
CA VAL A 246 -12.14 -3.77 3.03
C VAL A 246 -11.25 -4.01 1.81
N ASP A 247 -9.95 -4.20 2.05
CA ASP A 247 -8.96 -4.52 1.00
C ASP A 247 -9.42 -5.75 0.18
N GLY A 248 -9.42 -5.62 -1.14
CA GLY A 248 -9.89 -6.66 -2.05
C GLY A 248 -11.38 -6.64 -2.40
N MET A 249 -12.20 -5.77 -1.76
CA MET A 249 -13.64 -5.67 -2.02
C MET A 249 -13.93 -5.13 -3.42
N ASN A 250 -15.01 -5.64 -4.04
CA ASN A 250 -15.51 -5.11 -5.32
C ASN A 250 -16.55 -4.02 -5.08
N VAL A 251 -16.48 -2.98 -5.90
CA VAL A 251 -17.34 -1.79 -5.82
C VAL A 251 -17.86 -1.38 -7.20
N SER A 252 -19.01 -0.73 -7.22
CA SER A 252 -19.50 0.02 -8.38
C SER A 252 -19.06 1.47 -8.24
N ILE A 253 -18.57 2.05 -9.32
CA ILE A 253 -18.16 3.45 -9.40
C ILE A 253 -19.11 4.17 -10.35
N LEU A 254 -19.63 5.32 -9.92
CA LEU A 254 -20.44 6.20 -10.72
C LEU A 254 -19.76 7.57 -10.78
N ALA A 255 -19.27 7.93 -11.98
CA ALA A 255 -18.77 9.27 -12.25
C ALA A 255 -19.85 10.07 -13.00
N LYS A 256 -20.22 11.24 -12.46
CA LYS A 256 -21.22 12.12 -13.05
C LYS A 256 -20.56 13.34 -13.65
N ARG A 257 -20.91 13.68 -14.88
CA ARG A 257 -20.47 14.89 -15.54
C ARG A 257 -21.66 15.64 -16.14
N GLN A 258 -21.79 16.90 -15.81
CA GLN A 258 -22.75 17.78 -16.46
C GLN A 258 -22.15 18.28 -17.78
N ILE A 259 -22.87 18.05 -18.87
CA ILE A 259 -22.58 18.61 -20.19
C ILE A 259 -23.62 19.69 -20.44
N ALA A 260 -23.18 20.94 -20.50
CA ALA A 260 -24.06 22.07 -20.74
C ALA A 260 -24.68 22.01 -22.16
N ASP A 261 -25.87 22.57 -22.27
CA ASP A 261 -26.54 22.93 -23.53
C ASP A 261 -26.76 21.77 -24.53
N LYS A 262 -27.34 20.67 -24.06
CA LYS A 262 -27.83 19.59 -24.94
C LYS A 262 -29.31 19.65 -25.16
N LEU A 263 -29.74 19.33 -26.39
CA LEU A 263 -31.15 19.15 -26.72
C LEU A 263 -31.65 17.84 -26.13
N ILE A 264 -32.52 17.91 -25.13
CA ILE A 264 -33.05 16.75 -24.43
C ILE A 264 -34.46 16.45 -24.92
N VAL A 265 -34.70 15.17 -25.27
CA VAL A 265 -36.01 14.62 -25.63
C VAL A 265 -36.32 13.46 -24.67
N PRO A 266 -37.58 13.30 -24.24
CA PRO A 266 -37.96 12.13 -23.45
C PRO A 266 -37.72 10.84 -24.22
N LYS A 267 -37.25 9.78 -23.57
CA LYS A 267 -36.97 8.47 -24.18
C LYS A 267 -38.24 7.82 -24.78
N THR A 268 -39.43 8.31 -24.39
CA THR A 268 -40.73 7.81 -24.79
C THR A 268 -41.38 8.67 -25.93
N ALA A 269 -40.62 9.58 -26.51
CA ALA A 269 -41.07 10.43 -27.62
C ALA A 269 -40.77 9.83 -28.99
#